data_0b3ca65c3146f96d83555cba21942456
#
_entry.id   0b3ca65c3146f96d83555cba21942456
#
_cell.length_a   1.000
_cell.length_b   1.000
_cell.length_c   1.000
_cell.angle_alpha   90.00
_cell.angle_beta   90.00
_cell.angle_gamma   90.00
#
_symmetry.space_group_name_H-M   'P 1'
#
loop_
_entity.id
_entity.type
_entity.pdbx_description
1 polymer ?
#
loop_
_entity_poly.entity_id
_entity_poly.type
_entity_poly.pdbx_seq_one_letter_code
_entity_poly.pdbx_strand_id
1 'polypeptide(L)'
;MDAKRRKRYRELVARVKGSYGPYEPDHEGLRLSWCEDCDEINLWTYWQGRNNLDANIMLVGQDWGSPWDQGSQATMEQIYRANRHEKYDYLSNNPSLTDRNLVTLFNEIDRDITKPCPDLFFTNFVLGYRNRGTSGGYRKAWAEQDKGYFHELANIVAPRVIL
;
A
#
# COMPACT_ATOMS: atom_id res chain seq x y z
N MET A 1 18.55 4.30 -8.71
CA MET A 1 17.19 3.98 -9.27
C MET A 1 17.11 4.43 -10.72
N ASP A 2 16.67 3.55 -11.60
CA ASP A 2 16.51 3.80 -13.04
C ASP A 2 15.31 4.73 -13.32
N ALA A 3 15.55 5.82 -14.07
CA ALA A 3 14.51 6.79 -14.46
C ALA A 3 13.36 6.16 -15.26
N LYS A 4 13.66 5.14 -16.09
CA LYS A 4 12.66 4.39 -16.85
C LYS A 4 11.73 3.59 -15.95
N ARG A 5 12.27 2.94 -14.89
CA ARG A 5 11.49 2.20 -13.91
C ARG A 5 10.54 3.12 -13.15
N ARG A 6 11.03 4.29 -12.70
CA ARG A 6 10.21 5.29 -12.03
C ARG A 6 9.08 5.82 -12.93
N LYS A 7 9.36 6.07 -14.21
CA LYS A 7 8.35 6.49 -15.17
C LYS A 7 7.24 5.43 -15.31
N ARG A 8 7.62 4.16 -15.52
CA ARG A 8 6.66 3.04 -15.62
C ARG A 8 5.80 2.91 -14.37
N TYR A 9 6.39 3.07 -13.19
CA TYR A 9 5.65 3.02 -11.93
C TYR A 9 4.59 4.12 -11.84
N ARG A 10 4.94 5.37 -12.16
CA ARG A 10 3.99 6.49 -12.18
C ARG A 10 2.87 6.29 -13.20
N GLU A 11 3.18 5.78 -14.37
CA GLU A 11 2.19 5.44 -15.40
C GLU A 11 1.24 4.34 -14.93
N LEU A 12 1.76 3.33 -14.22
CA LEU A 12 0.95 2.28 -13.60
C LEU A 12 0.02 2.87 -12.53
N VAL A 13 0.55 3.66 -11.59
CA VAL A 13 -0.25 4.31 -10.54
C VAL A 13 -1.38 5.15 -11.15
N ALA A 14 -1.10 5.94 -12.17
CA ALA A 14 -2.11 6.76 -12.85
C ALA A 14 -3.23 5.91 -13.47
N ARG A 15 -2.90 4.77 -14.08
CA ARG A 15 -3.90 3.84 -14.65
C ARG A 15 -4.72 3.15 -13.57
N VAL A 16 -4.08 2.68 -12.50
CA VAL A 16 -4.77 2.09 -11.36
C VAL A 16 -5.74 3.09 -10.75
N LYS A 17 -5.26 4.30 -10.46
CA LYS A 17 -6.09 5.40 -9.94
C LYS A 17 -7.28 5.70 -10.84
N GLY A 18 -7.06 5.78 -12.15
CA GLY A 18 -8.11 6.04 -13.15
C GLY A 18 -9.11 4.89 -13.34
N SER A 19 -8.79 3.67 -12.90
CA SER A 19 -9.70 2.51 -13.00
C SER A 19 -10.70 2.41 -11.84
N TYR A 20 -10.50 3.22 -10.78
CA TYR A 20 -11.41 3.29 -9.63
C TYR A 20 -12.19 4.59 -9.64
N GLY A 21 -13.43 4.54 -9.16
CA GLY A 21 -14.23 5.75 -8.91
C GLY A 21 -13.71 6.50 -7.67
N PRO A 22 -14.17 7.76 -7.51
CA PRO A 22 -13.91 8.51 -6.29
C PRO A 22 -14.49 7.79 -5.07
N TYR A 23 -13.96 8.11 -3.91
CA TYR A 23 -14.51 7.62 -2.66
C TYR A 23 -15.89 8.24 -2.39
N GLU A 24 -16.87 7.39 -2.12
CA GLU A 24 -18.23 7.78 -1.75
C GLU A 24 -18.59 7.11 -0.42
N PRO A 25 -18.55 7.84 0.72
CA PRO A 25 -18.77 7.27 2.04
C PRO A 25 -20.18 6.69 2.21
N ASP A 26 -21.17 7.30 1.56
CA ASP A 26 -22.58 6.91 1.66
C ASP A 26 -23.01 5.87 0.61
N HIS A 27 -22.07 5.40 -0.21
CA HIS A 27 -22.39 4.39 -1.22
C HIS A 27 -22.88 3.08 -0.57
N GLU A 28 -24.05 2.64 -0.96
CA GLU A 28 -24.56 1.34 -0.54
C GLU A 28 -23.72 0.21 -1.14
N GLY A 29 -23.38 -0.76 -0.30
CA GLY A 29 -22.59 -1.91 -0.70
C GLY A 29 -21.09 -1.67 -0.70
N LEU A 30 -20.37 -2.77 -0.76
CA LEU A 30 -18.93 -2.81 -0.71
C LEU A 30 -18.33 -2.64 -2.10
N ARG A 31 -17.57 -1.58 -2.31
CA ARG A 31 -16.83 -1.32 -3.56
C ARG A 31 -15.40 -0.89 -3.28
N LEU A 32 -14.60 -0.86 -4.33
CA LEU A 32 -13.26 -0.28 -4.30
C LEU A 32 -13.29 1.16 -4.81
N SER A 33 -12.45 1.99 -4.23
CA SER A 33 -12.24 3.38 -4.62
C SER A 33 -10.77 3.74 -4.54
N TRP A 34 -10.41 4.95 -4.97
CA TRP A 34 -9.06 5.49 -4.83
C TRP A 34 -9.10 6.85 -4.12
N CYS A 35 -8.13 7.07 -3.25
CA CYS A 35 -7.93 8.38 -2.63
C CYS A 35 -7.27 9.33 -3.65
N GLU A 36 -7.87 10.51 -3.87
CA GLU A 36 -7.37 11.48 -4.86
C GLU A 36 -5.97 11.98 -4.54
N ASP A 37 -5.63 12.08 -3.25
CA ASP A 37 -4.32 12.56 -2.80
C ASP A 37 -3.25 11.47 -2.75
N CYS A 38 -3.62 10.19 -3.00
CA CYS A 38 -2.67 9.09 -3.04
C CYS A 38 -2.07 8.95 -4.43
N ASP A 39 -0.75 9.03 -4.51
CA ASP A 39 0.06 8.86 -5.72
C ASP A 39 0.97 7.64 -5.66
N GLU A 40 0.70 6.73 -4.73
CA GLU A 40 1.48 5.52 -4.47
C GLU A 40 0.57 4.30 -4.31
N ILE A 41 1.06 3.15 -4.71
CA ILE A 41 0.45 1.84 -4.46
C ILE A 41 1.30 0.98 -3.52
N ASN A 42 2.15 1.64 -2.76
CA ASN A 42 2.94 1.03 -1.69
C ASN A 42 2.18 1.14 -0.37
N LEU A 43 1.90 0.00 0.26
CA LEU A 43 1.11 -0.10 1.49
C LEU A 43 1.69 0.69 2.67
N TRP A 44 3.01 0.79 2.73
CA TRP A 44 3.72 1.31 3.90
C TRP A 44 4.41 2.65 3.61
N THR A 45 3.86 3.45 2.70
CA THR A 45 4.42 4.76 2.33
C THR A 45 4.56 5.71 3.50
N TYR A 46 3.73 5.57 4.52
CA TYR A 46 3.73 6.45 5.70
C TYR A 46 4.85 6.13 6.70
N TRP A 47 5.49 4.97 6.62
CA TRP A 47 6.62 4.62 7.50
C TRP A 47 7.69 3.75 6.83
N GLN A 48 7.37 3.10 5.72
CA GLN A 48 8.30 2.18 5.05
C GLN A 48 8.03 2.10 3.54
N GLY A 49 9.07 1.93 2.78
CA GLY A 49 8.98 1.45 1.40
C GLY A 49 8.69 2.45 0.31
N ARG A 50 8.42 3.71 0.61
CA ARG A 50 8.18 4.73 -0.42
C ARG A 50 9.37 4.83 -1.39
N ASN A 51 9.08 4.81 -2.70
CA ASN A 51 10.07 4.84 -3.78
C ASN A 51 11.06 3.66 -3.82
N ASN A 52 10.85 2.59 -3.06
CA ASN A 52 11.74 1.41 -3.03
C ASN A 52 11.53 0.50 -4.24
N LEU A 53 11.58 1.06 -5.45
CA LEU A 53 11.36 0.31 -6.69
C LEU A 53 12.52 -0.64 -7.06
N ASP A 54 13.63 -0.60 -6.32
CA ASP A 54 14.77 -1.53 -6.46
C ASP A 54 14.80 -2.58 -5.32
N ALA A 55 13.69 -2.72 -4.58
CA ALA A 55 13.59 -3.65 -3.46
C ALA A 55 13.78 -5.10 -3.88
N ASN A 56 14.49 -5.88 -3.06
CA ASN A 56 14.63 -7.32 -3.27
C ASN A 56 13.49 -8.14 -2.67
N ILE A 57 12.77 -7.57 -1.69
CA ILE A 57 11.66 -8.24 -1.01
C ILE A 57 10.39 -7.42 -1.25
N MET A 58 9.35 -8.08 -1.77
CA MET A 58 8.01 -7.53 -1.88
C MET A 58 7.08 -8.26 -0.91
N LEU A 59 6.50 -7.52 0.04
CA LEU A 59 5.43 -8.04 0.89
C LEU A 59 4.08 -7.70 0.26
N VAL A 60 3.22 -8.71 0.13
CA VAL A 60 1.92 -8.57 -0.52
C VAL A 60 0.80 -8.95 0.45
N GLY A 61 0.06 -7.96 0.91
CA GLY A 61 -1.20 -8.18 1.62
C GLY A 61 -2.34 -8.50 0.65
N GLN A 62 -3.53 -8.74 1.19
CA GLN A 62 -4.70 -9.08 0.40
C GLN A 62 -5.31 -7.84 -0.27
N ASP A 63 -5.68 -6.87 0.53
CA ASP A 63 -6.35 -5.63 0.12
C ASP A 63 -6.20 -4.52 1.18
N TRP A 64 -6.57 -3.31 0.80
CA TRP A 64 -6.64 -2.19 1.71
C TRP A 64 -7.94 -2.22 2.52
N GLY A 65 -7.85 -1.95 3.82
CA GLY A 65 -9.01 -1.56 4.59
C GLY A 65 -9.59 -0.23 4.13
N SER A 66 -10.72 0.17 4.70
CA SER A 66 -11.22 1.52 4.49
C SER A 66 -10.34 2.53 5.22
N PRO A 67 -9.71 3.48 4.52
CA PRO A 67 -8.93 4.53 5.18
C PRO A 67 -9.82 5.60 5.86
N TRP A 68 -11.14 5.53 5.66
CA TRP A 68 -12.12 6.50 6.16
C TRP A 68 -13.02 5.96 7.28
N ASP A 69 -12.83 4.72 7.73
CA ASP A 69 -13.55 4.19 8.89
C ASP A 69 -13.09 4.89 10.18
N GLN A 70 -13.95 4.83 11.20
CA GLN A 70 -13.64 5.41 12.51
C GLN A 70 -12.30 4.88 13.03
N GLY A 71 -11.38 5.79 13.33
CA GLY A 71 -10.01 5.49 13.69
C GLY A 71 -9.01 5.53 12.53
N SER A 72 -9.48 5.58 11.28
CA SER A 72 -8.60 5.64 10.11
C SER A 72 -8.17 7.06 9.71
N GLN A 73 -8.79 8.10 10.28
CA GLN A 73 -8.42 9.49 9.97
C GLN A 73 -6.94 9.76 10.30
N ALA A 74 -6.45 9.23 11.42
CA ALA A 74 -5.04 9.33 11.76
C ALA A 74 -4.15 8.65 10.71
N THR A 75 -4.57 7.49 10.16
CA THR A 75 -3.85 6.79 9.11
C THR A 75 -3.80 7.58 7.81
N MET A 76 -4.90 8.23 7.44
CA MET A 76 -4.93 9.12 6.25
C MET A 76 -3.99 10.31 6.42
N GLU A 77 -4.00 10.96 7.57
CA GLU A 77 -3.08 12.05 7.86
C GLU A 77 -1.62 11.60 7.77
N GLN A 78 -1.31 10.40 8.24
CA GLN A 78 0.02 9.79 8.14
C GLN A 78 0.44 9.55 6.69
N ILE A 79 -0.46 9.02 5.86
CA ILE A 79 -0.21 8.84 4.44
C ILE A 79 0.06 10.18 3.76
N TYR A 80 -0.75 11.20 4.05
CA TYR A 80 -0.53 12.55 3.52
C TYR A 80 0.82 13.15 3.94
N ARG A 81 1.21 12.99 5.19
CA ARG A 81 2.52 13.45 5.69
C ARG A 81 3.65 12.71 5.00
N ALA A 82 3.55 11.39 4.86
CA ALA A 82 4.55 10.59 4.14
C ALA A 82 4.65 11.01 2.66
N ASN A 83 3.52 11.26 2.01
CA ASN A 83 3.49 11.75 0.63
C ASN A 83 4.14 13.13 0.48
N ARG A 84 4.08 13.98 1.51
CA ARG A 84 4.78 15.27 1.58
C ARG A 84 6.21 15.20 2.10
N HIS A 85 6.74 13.99 2.30
CA HIS A 85 8.08 13.76 2.87
C HIS A 85 8.26 14.26 4.32
N GLU A 86 7.19 14.39 5.07
CA GLU A 86 7.25 14.71 6.49
C GLU A 86 7.70 13.47 7.28
N LYS A 87 8.54 13.68 8.31
CA LYS A 87 8.91 12.59 9.22
C LYS A 87 7.70 12.20 10.07
N TYR A 88 7.38 10.91 10.10
CA TYR A 88 6.33 10.38 10.95
C TYR A 88 6.76 9.07 11.59
N ASP A 89 6.69 9.02 12.92
CA ASP A 89 6.96 7.81 13.69
C ASP A 89 5.64 7.10 14.00
N TYR A 90 5.15 6.36 13.04
CA TYR A 90 3.89 5.62 13.18
C TYR A 90 3.95 4.54 14.26
N LEU A 91 5.07 3.81 14.35
CA LEU A 91 5.19 2.68 15.26
C LEU A 91 5.23 3.10 16.73
N SER A 92 5.70 4.31 17.03
CA SER A 92 5.64 4.90 18.36
C SER A 92 4.24 5.38 18.75
N ASN A 93 3.35 5.58 17.77
CA ASN A 93 2.03 6.15 17.95
C ASN A 93 0.89 5.12 17.78
N ASN A 94 0.97 3.98 18.46
CA ASN A 94 -0.12 3.01 18.47
C ASN A 94 -0.20 2.08 17.24
N PRO A 95 0.84 1.31 16.93
CA PRO A 95 0.84 0.41 15.79
C PRO A 95 -0.26 -0.66 15.92
N SER A 96 -0.85 -1.04 14.79
CA SER A 96 -1.79 -2.15 14.73
C SER A 96 -1.14 -3.48 15.14
N LEU A 97 -1.95 -4.50 15.45
CA LEU A 97 -1.43 -5.84 15.69
C LEU A 97 -0.65 -6.36 14.49
N THR A 98 -1.13 -6.07 13.27
CA THR A 98 -0.45 -6.44 12.03
C THR A 98 0.93 -5.83 11.95
N ASP A 99 1.08 -4.53 12.24
CA ASP A 99 2.37 -3.83 12.19
C ASP A 99 3.36 -4.44 13.18
N ARG A 100 2.90 -4.73 14.41
CA ARG A 100 3.75 -5.37 15.44
C ARG A 100 4.21 -6.77 15.01
N ASN A 101 3.30 -7.56 14.43
CA ASN A 101 3.64 -8.90 13.96
C ASN A 101 4.63 -8.84 12.78
N LEU A 102 4.49 -7.85 11.88
CA LEU A 102 5.45 -7.64 10.79
C LEU A 102 6.82 -7.23 11.31
N VAL A 103 6.90 -6.33 12.29
CA VAL A 103 8.18 -5.98 12.94
C VAL A 103 8.84 -7.23 13.51
N THR A 104 8.09 -8.07 14.23
CA THR A 104 8.63 -9.32 14.77
C THR A 104 9.12 -10.24 13.66
N LEU A 105 8.31 -10.47 12.62
CA LEU A 105 8.65 -11.32 11.49
C LEU A 105 9.93 -10.87 10.78
N PHE A 106 10.03 -9.56 10.49
CA PHE A 106 11.17 -9.04 9.77
C PHE A 106 12.45 -9.00 10.60
N ASN A 107 12.34 -8.85 11.93
CA ASN A 107 13.50 -8.97 12.83
C ASN A 107 14.10 -10.38 12.79
N GLU A 108 13.30 -11.44 12.59
CA GLU A 108 13.82 -12.82 12.44
C GLU A 108 14.71 -13.02 11.22
N ILE A 109 14.64 -12.12 10.26
CA ILE A 109 15.49 -12.13 9.05
C ILE A 109 16.46 -10.95 9.01
N ASP A 110 16.79 -10.38 10.15
CA ASP A 110 17.72 -9.25 10.32
C ASP A 110 17.29 -8.00 9.52
N ARG A 111 15.99 -7.73 9.45
CA ARG A 111 15.42 -6.53 8.81
C ARG A 111 14.64 -5.69 9.83
N ASP A 112 15.22 -4.57 10.21
CA ASP A 112 14.55 -3.59 11.09
C ASP A 112 13.63 -2.67 10.27
N ILE A 113 12.36 -3.07 10.13
CA ILE A 113 11.36 -2.31 9.38
C ILE A 113 10.82 -1.09 10.15
N THR A 114 11.30 -0.84 11.37
CA THR A 114 11.01 0.41 12.10
C THR A 114 11.83 1.58 11.58
N LYS A 115 12.81 1.32 10.72
CA LYS A 115 13.66 2.30 10.05
C LYS A 115 13.51 2.19 8.54
N PRO A 116 13.81 3.25 7.77
CA PRO A 116 13.79 3.16 6.32
C PRO A 116 14.63 1.98 5.81
N CYS A 117 13.98 1.06 5.11
CA CYS A 117 14.61 -0.12 4.55
C CYS A 117 14.42 -0.16 3.03
N PRO A 118 15.41 0.28 2.23
CA PRO A 118 15.29 0.38 0.78
C PRO A 118 15.15 -0.98 0.09
N ASP A 119 15.41 -2.07 0.80
CA ASP A 119 15.30 -3.44 0.32
C ASP A 119 13.87 -4.00 0.33
N LEU A 120 12.91 -3.23 0.86
CA LEU A 120 11.52 -3.66 1.05
C LEU A 120 10.56 -2.83 0.21
N PHE A 121 9.57 -3.50 -0.40
CA PHE A 121 8.41 -2.89 -1.04
C PHE A 121 7.15 -3.59 -0.54
N PHE A 122 6.26 -2.87 0.13
CA PHE A 122 5.05 -3.42 0.70
C PHE A 122 3.83 -2.93 -0.07
N THR A 123 2.99 -3.84 -0.52
CA THR A 123 1.78 -3.55 -1.27
C THR A 123 0.66 -4.54 -0.96
N ASN A 124 -0.45 -4.41 -1.64
CA ASN A 124 -1.53 -5.39 -1.64
C ASN A 124 -1.75 -5.96 -3.04
N PHE A 125 -2.38 -7.12 -3.12
CA PHE A 125 -2.78 -7.72 -4.39
C PHE A 125 -3.92 -6.92 -5.02
N VAL A 126 -4.92 -6.53 -4.21
CA VAL A 126 -5.99 -5.60 -4.61
C VAL A 126 -5.53 -4.19 -4.29
N LEU A 127 -5.42 -3.35 -5.32
CA LEU A 127 -4.75 -2.04 -5.23
C LEU A 127 -5.69 -0.89 -4.85
N GLY A 128 -6.99 -1.09 -4.96
CA GLY A 128 -7.99 -0.10 -4.54
C GLY A 128 -8.35 -0.20 -3.05
N TYR A 129 -8.89 0.89 -2.51
CA TYR A 129 -9.36 0.96 -1.13
C TYR A 129 -10.82 0.55 -1.01
N ARG A 130 -11.19 -0.14 0.04
CA ARG A 130 -12.60 -0.40 0.37
C ARG A 130 -13.29 0.87 0.82
N ASN A 131 -14.56 1.03 0.43
CA ASN A 131 -15.38 2.14 0.95
C ASN A 131 -15.88 1.90 2.38
N ARG A 132 -15.86 0.66 2.87
CA ARG A 132 -16.31 0.27 4.23
C ARG A 132 -15.50 -0.90 4.76
N GLY A 133 -15.36 -0.92 6.09
CA GLY A 133 -14.80 -2.04 6.84
C GLY A 133 -13.31 -2.25 6.64
N THR A 134 -12.68 -2.74 7.68
CA THR A 134 -11.25 -3.06 7.70
C THR A 134 -10.99 -4.56 7.50
N SER A 135 -12.04 -5.39 7.57
CA SER A 135 -11.92 -6.86 7.43
C SER A 135 -13.18 -7.48 6.85
N GLY A 136 -13.05 -8.66 6.28
CA GLY A 136 -14.17 -9.41 5.67
C GLY A 136 -14.60 -8.83 4.32
N GLY A 137 -15.57 -9.47 3.69
CA GLY A 137 -16.20 -8.98 2.46
C GLY A 137 -15.32 -8.95 1.21
N TYR A 138 -14.14 -9.59 1.20
CA TYR A 138 -13.32 -9.73 0.01
C TYR A 138 -14.08 -10.36 -1.15
N ARG A 139 -13.91 -9.78 -2.35
CA ARG A 139 -14.56 -10.29 -3.58
C ARG A 139 -13.51 -10.74 -4.58
N LYS A 140 -13.63 -11.97 -5.06
CA LYS A 140 -12.75 -12.53 -6.08
C LYS A 140 -12.68 -11.63 -7.34
N ALA A 141 -13.77 -10.97 -7.70
CA ALA A 141 -13.84 -10.05 -8.82
C ALA A 141 -12.81 -8.90 -8.71
N TRP A 142 -12.50 -8.45 -7.50
CA TRP A 142 -11.48 -7.41 -7.29
C TRP A 142 -10.07 -7.91 -7.62
N ALA A 143 -9.75 -9.14 -7.24
CA ALA A 143 -8.48 -9.75 -7.60
C ALA A 143 -8.34 -9.94 -9.12
N GLU A 144 -9.41 -10.37 -9.79
CA GLU A 144 -9.40 -10.51 -11.24
C GLU A 144 -9.25 -9.17 -11.95
N GLN A 145 -9.85 -8.10 -11.40
CA GLN A 145 -9.69 -6.74 -11.90
C GLN A 145 -8.23 -6.26 -11.81
N ASP A 146 -7.60 -6.46 -10.66
CA ASP A 146 -6.28 -5.89 -10.36
C ASP A 146 -5.10 -6.79 -10.75
N LYS A 147 -5.36 -8.04 -11.10
CA LYS A 147 -4.35 -9.03 -11.45
C LYS A 147 -3.32 -8.53 -12.47
N GLY A 148 -3.79 -7.86 -13.52
CA GLY A 148 -2.90 -7.31 -14.56
C GLY A 148 -2.01 -6.19 -14.03
N TYR A 149 -2.56 -5.31 -13.23
CA TYR A 149 -1.82 -4.21 -12.58
C TYR A 149 -0.80 -4.74 -11.58
N PHE A 150 -1.20 -5.73 -10.77
CA PHE A 150 -0.29 -6.37 -9.82
C PHE A 150 0.89 -7.05 -10.51
N HIS A 151 0.66 -7.78 -11.60
CA HIS A 151 1.74 -8.40 -12.38
C HIS A 151 2.69 -7.35 -12.98
N GLU A 152 2.15 -6.23 -13.46
CA GLU A 152 2.98 -5.14 -13.96
C GLU A 152 3.81 -4.50 -12.84
N LEU A 153 3.22 -4.29 -11.64
CA LEU A 153 3.92 -3.80 -10.46
C LEU A 153 5.07 -4.73 -10.10
N ALA A 154 4.81 -6.04 -10.01
CA ALA A 154 5.84 -7.04 -9.72
C ALA A 154 6.98 -7.01 -10.76
N ASN A 155 6.66 -6.82 -12.04
CA ASN A 155 7.66 -6.66 -13.10
C ASN A 155 8.43 -5.33 -13.04
N ILE A 156 7.83 -4.28 -12.50
CA ILE A 156 8.51 -2.99 -12.31
C ILE A 156 9.49 -3.07 -11.15
N VAL A 157 9.08 -3.60 -10.01
CA VAL A 157 9.93 -3.76 -8.81
C VAL A 157 10.95 -4.87 -9.05
N ALA A 158 10.56 -5.97 -9.70
CA ALA A 158 11.38 -7.15 -9.99
C ALA A 158 12.08 -7.70 -8.73
N PRO A 159 11.34 -7.97 -7.63
CA PRO A 159 11.92 -8.43 -6.39
C PRO A 159 12.49 -9.85 -6.57
N ARG A 160 13.44 -10.23 -5.72
CA ARG A 160 13.94 -11.60 -5.65
C ARG A 160 13.00 -12.54 -4.90
N VAL A 161 12.25 -11.96 -3.94
CA VAL A 161 11.32 -12.72 -3.09
C VAL A 161 10.00 -11.95 -2.99
N ILE A 162 8.88 -12.66 -3.11
CA ILE A 162 7.54 -12.16 -2.82
C ILE A 162 7.00 -12.99 -1.65
N LEU A 163 6.54 -12.32 -0.59
CA LEU A 163 5.99 -12.89 0.63
C LEU A 163 4.50 -12.59 0.74
#